data_9ec77aa186bd413cb7bf8a302259ffd2
#
_entry.id   9ec77aa186bd413cb7bf8a302259ffd2
#
_cell.length_a   1.000
_cell.length_b   1.000
_cell.length_c   1.000
_cell.angle_alpha   90.00
_cell.angle_beta   90.00
_cell.angle_gamma   90.00
#
_symmetry.space_group_name_H-M   'P 1'
#
loop_
_entity.id
_entity.type
_entity.pdbx_description
1 polymer ?
#
loop_
_entity_poly.entity_id
_entity_poly.type
_entity_poly.pdbx_seq_one_letter_code
_entity_poly.pdbx_strand_id
1 'polypeptide(L)'
;LYKLIQELRNKNIKMYCLSGMKFSFHFKAKQDFINTQYGADIELISAGTQELKLDGIKIISKLNKCNLDEVLYIEDLEDTVNFLKSNGINVINVNEMK
;
A
#
# COMPACT_ATOMS: atom_id res chain seq x y z
N LEU A 1 -10.19 8.13 3.36
CA LEU A 1 -9.08 7.61 2.54
C LEU A 1 -8.97 8.30 1.19
N TYR A 2 -10.10 8.52 0.51
CA TYR A 2 -10.09 9.19 -0.80
C TYR A 2 -9.43 10.58 -0.73
N LYS A 3 -9.76 11.37 0.29
CA LYS A 3 -9.18 12.71 0.48
C LYS A 3 -7.67 12.65 0.68
N LEU A 4 -7.20 11.68 1.47
CA LEU A 4 -5.77 11.50 1.71
C LEU A 4 -5.05 11.16 0.40
N ILE A 5 -5.63 10.27 -0.42
CA ILE A 5 -5.06 9.90 -1.72
C ILE A 5 -4.95 11.12 -2.62
N GLN A 6 -5.97 11.99 -2.66
CA GLN A 6 -5.92 13.19 -3.46
C GLN A 6 -4.85 14.18 -2.97
N GLU A 7 -4.70 14.32 -1.66
CA GLU A 7 -3.65 15.17 -1.10
C GLU A 7 -2.25 14.67 -1.46
N LEU A 8 -2.03 13.35 -1.37
CA LEU A 8 -0.75 12.75 -1.73
C LEU A 8 -0.46 12.90 -3.22
N ARG A 9 -1.48 12.75 -4.06
CA ARG A 9 -1.35 12.95 -5.51
C ARG A 9 -0.97 14.39 -5.82
N ASN A 10 -1.59 15.35 -5.15
CA ASN A 10 -1.29 16.77 -5.34
C ASN A 10 0.14 17.12 -4.95
N LYS A 11 0.75 16.33 -4.06
CA LYS A 11 2.15 16.49 -3.65
C LYS A 11 3.12 15.66 -4.49
N ASN A 12 2.64 15.01 -5.55
CA ASN A 12 3.43 14.15 -6.44
C ASN A 12 4.08 12.96 -5.72
N ILE A 13 3.40 12.41 -4.71
CA ILE A 13 3.87 11.25 -3.97
C ILE A 13 3.45 9.99 -4.72
N LYS A 14 4.42 9.11 -5.01
CA LYS A 14 4.16 7.83 -5.68
C LYS A 14 3.37 6.91 -4.76
N MET A 15 2.30 6.31 -5.29
CA MET A 15 1.39 5.47 -4.51
C MET A 15 1.30 4.06 -5.08
N TYR A 16 1.16 3.09 -4.17
CA TYR A 16 1.03 1.68 -4.50
C TYR A 16 -0.10 1.07 -3.67
N CYS A 17 -0.69 0.01 -4.19
CA CYS A 17 -1.65 -0.80 -3.44
C CYS A 17 -1.11 -2.22 -3.35
N LEU A 18 -0.98 -2.75 -2.12
CA LEU A 18 -0.55 -4.13 -1.88
C LEU A 18 -1.78 -4.93 -1.46
N SER A 19 -2.11 -5.97 -2.21
CA SER A 19 -3.32 -6.75 -1.98
C SER A 19 -3.11 -8.22 -2.28
N GLY A 20 -3.72 -9.08 -1.45
CA GLY A 20 -3.73 -10.52 -1.70
C GLY A 20 -4.71 -10.89 -2.81
N MET A 21 -4.30 -11.82 -3.67
CA MET A 21 -5.13 -12.34 -4.74
C MET A 21 -4.96 -13.84 -4.83
N LYS A 22 -6.07 -14.56 -4.82
CA LYS A 22 -6.06 -16.02 -4.88
C LYS A 22 -5.70 -16.55 -6.28
N PHE A 23 -6.14 -15.84 -7.33
CA PHE A 23 -5.91 -16.20 -8.72
C PHE A 23 -5.40 -15.01 -9.51
N SER A 24 -4.57 -15.28 -10.51
CA SER A 24 -3.95 -14.23 -11.32
C SER A 24 -4.95 -13.34 -12.07
N PHE A 25 -6.12 -13.89 -12.47
CA PHE A 25 -7.13 -13.09 -13.16
C PHE A 25 -7.78 -12.05 -12.23
N HIS A 26 -7.68 -12.21 -10.92
CA HIS A 26 -8.16 -11.20 -9.97
C HIS A 26 -7.32 -9.93 -10.00
N PHE A 27 -6.08 -10.02 -10.49
CA PHE A 27 -5.20 -8.85 -10.58
C PHE A 27 -5.81 -7.76 -11.45
N LYS A 28 -6.27 -8.13 -12.65
CA LYS A 28 -6.86 -7.16 -13.56
C LYS A 28 -8.14 -6.53 -12.97
N ALA A 29 -8.99 -7.35 -12.37
CA ALA A 29 -10.23 -6.85 -11.76
C ALA A 29 -9.94 -5.85 -10.63
N LYS A 30 -8.97 -6.14 -9.78
CA LYS A 30 -8.56 -5.24 -8.70
C LYS A 30 -7.91 -3.96 -9.24
N GLN A 31 -7.05 -4.06 -10.25
CA GLN A 31 -6.43 -2.90 -10.87
C GLN A 31 -7.49 -2.00 -11.50
N ASP A 32 -8.47 -2.58 -12.20
CA ASP A 32 -9.57 -1.82 -12.80
C ASP A 32 -10.41 -1.12 -11.73
N PHE A 33 -10.67 -1.79 -10.61
CA PHE A 33 -11.38 -1.19 -9.49
C PHE A 33 -10.62 0.01 -8.92
N ILE A 34 -9.32 -0.15 -8.68
CA ILE A 34 -8.47 0.92 -8.14
C ILE A 34 -8.41 2.09 -9.12
N ASN A 35 -8.24 1.82 -10.42
CA ASN A 35 -8.20 2.85 -11.45
C ASN A 35 -9.49 3.67 -11.48
N THR A 36 -10.63 2.99 -11.33
CA THR A 36 -11.95 3.63 -11.37
C THR A 36 -12.22 4.44 -10.10
N GLN A 37 -11.88 3.90 -8.92
CA GLN A 37 -12.22 4.52 -7.64
C GLN A 37 -11.20 5.56 -7.18
N TYR A 38 -9.91 5.35 -7.45
CA TYR A 38 -8.84 6.16 -6.88
C TYR A 38 -7.91 6.78 -7.91
N GLY A 39 -7.83 6.23 -9.11
CA GLY A 39 -6.98 6.76 -10.18
C GLY A 39 -6.00 5.73 -10.72
N ALA A 40 -5.65 5.87 -11.99
CA ALA A 40 -4.79 4.93 -12.72
C ALA A 40 -3.30 5.07 -12.36
N ASP A 41 -2.93 6.04 -11.56
CA ASP A 41 -1.56 6.28 -11.12
C ASP A 41 -1.15 5.41 -9.92
N ILE A 42 -2.08 4.64 -9.33
CA ILE A 42 -1.78 3.74 -8.22
C ILE A 42 -1.43 2.36 -8.78
N GLU A 43 -0.21 1.90 -8.52
CA GLU A 43 0.26 0.61 -9.00
C GLU A 43 -0.12 -0.50 -8.03
N LEU A 44 -0.72 -1.58 -8.54
CA LEU A 44 -1.13 -2.72 -7.74
C LEU A 44 0.00 -3.75 -7.67
N ILE A 45 0.29 -4.22 -6.46
CA ILE A 45 1.28 -5.28 -6.21
C ILE A 45 0.59 -6.41 -5.44
N SER A 46 0.79 -7.64 -5.90
CA SER A 46 0.25 -8.82 -5.22
C SER A 46 1.07 -9.13 -3.97
N ALA A 47 0.42 -9.11 -2.80
CA ALA A 47 1.06 -9.37 -1.51
C ALA A 47 0.01 -9.88 -0.52
N GLY A 48 -0.17 -11.20 -0.45
CA GLY A 48 -1.26 -11.81 0.32
C GLY A 48 -0.96 -12.11 1.77
N THR A 49 0.30 -12.07 2.19
CA THR A 49 0.69 -12.33 3.59
C THR A 49 1.38 -11.11 4.19
N GLN A 50 1.51 -11.10 5.51
CA GLN A 50 2.22 -10.02 6.21
C GLN A 50 3.67 -9.94 5.74
N GLU A 51 4.33 -11.08 5.56
CA GLU A 51 5.71 -11.18 5.10
C GLU A 51 5.86 -10.65 3.67
N LEU A 52 4.92 -10.99 2.79
CA LEU A 52 4.92 -10.50 1.41
C LEU A 52 4.67 -8.99 1.35
N LYS A 53 3.83 -8.47 2.24
CA LYS A 53 3.62 -7.03 2.34
C LYS A 53 4.89 -6.32 2.79
N LEU A 54 5.59 -6.86 3.76
CA LEU A 54 6.87 -6.33 4.20
C LEU A 54 7.90 -6.33 3.07
N ASP A 55 8.02 -7.45 2.35
CA ASP A 55 8.93 -7.57 1.21
C ASP A 55 8.55 -6.56 0.11
N GLY A 56 7.26 -6.38 -0.16
CA GLY A 56 6.77 -5.40 -1.13
C GLY A 56 7.14 -3.98 -0.75
N ILE A 57 7.02 -3.63 0.52
CA ILE A 57 7.40 -2.30 1.02
C ILE A 57 8.90 -2.07 0.85
N LYS A 58 9.74 -3.08 1.14
CA LYS A 58 11.18 -3.00 0.94
C LYS A 58 11.54 -2.81 -0.53
N ILE A 59 10.86 -3.50 -1.42
CA ILE A 59 11.06 -3.37 -2.88
C ILE A 59 10.67 -1.95 -3.32
N ILE A 60 9.54 -1.44 -2.86
CA ILE A 60 9.07 -0.07 -3.17
C ILE A 60 10.12 0.96 -2.72
N SER A 61 10.67 0.80 -1.53
CA SER A 61 11.73 1.66 -1.01
C SER A 61 12.93 1.68 -1.95
N LYS A 62 13.38 0.52 -2.40
CA LYS A 62 14.51 0.41 -3.33
C LYS A 62 14.21 1.02 -4.69
N LEU A 63 13.02 0.75 -5.24
CA LEU A 63 12.62 1.28 -6.54
C LEU A 63 12.57 2.80 -6.56
N ASN A 64 12.19 3.41 -5.45
CA ASN A 64 12.07 4.85 -5.32
C ASN A 64 13.31 5.51 -4.71
N LYS A 65 14.36 4.72 -4.47
CA LYS A 65 15.66 5.19 -3.93
C LYS A 65 15.47 6.01 -2.65
N CYS A 66 14.58 5.53 -1.77
CA CYS A 66 14.32 6.17 -0.50
C CYS A 66 14.61 5.21 0.66
N ASN A 67 14.69 5.75 1.87
CA ASN A 67 14.87 4.94 3.07
C ASN A 67 13.54 4.29 3.44
N LEU A 68 13.60 3.18 4.18
CA LEU A 68 12.40 2.44 4.58
C LEU A 68 11.46 3.29 5.42
N ASP A 69 12.00 4.19 6.25
CA ASP A 69 11.22 5.08 7.10
C ASP A 69 10.53 6.22 6.32
N GLU A 70 10.88 6.39 5.04
CA GLU A 70 10.22 7.35 4.15
C GLU A 70 9.01 6.76 3.44
N VAL A 71 8.73 5.45 3.63
CA VAL A 71 7.55 4.79 3.09
C VAL A 71 6.46 4.79 4.16
N LEU A 72 5.27 5.27 3.82
CA LEU A 72 4.11 5.21 4.70
C LEU A 72 3.17 4.12 4.20
N TYR A 73 2.78 3.20 5.07
CA TYR A 73 1.82 2.15 4.77
C TYR A 73 0.52 2.36 5.54
N ILE A 74 -0.60 2.15 4.86
CA ILE A 74 -1.94 2.30 5.45
C ILE A 74 -2.61 0.92 5.42
N GLU A 75 -3.06 0.43 6.58
CA GLU A 75 -3.59 -0.92 6.75
C GLU A 75 -4.83 -0.89 7.65
N ASP A 76 -5.74 -1.83 7.44
CA ASP A 76 -6.96 -1.97 8.25
C ASP A 76 -6.90 -3.12 9.25
N LEU A 77 -6.02 -4.10 9.05
CA LEU A 77 -5.88 -5.26 9.93
C LEU A 77 -4.87 -4.97 11.04
N GLU A 78 -5.33 -4.99 12.29
CA GLU A 78 -4.49 -4.65 13.45
C GLU A 78 -3.25 -5.55 13.56
N ASP A 79 -3.40 -6.85 13.32
CA ASP A 79 -2.27 -7.79 13.38
C ASP A 79 -1.18 -7.42 12.36
N THR A 80 -1.58 -7.04 11.15
CA THR A 80 -0.65 -6.60 10.10
C THR A 80 0.00 -5.27 10.47
N VAL A 81 -0.77 -4.33 11.03
CA VAL A 81 -0.23 -3.06 11.52
C VAL A 81 0.88 -3.33 12.54
N ASN A 82 0.61 -4.18 13.54
CA ASN A 82 1.57 -4.48 14.60
C ASN A 82 2.80 -5.19 14.06
N PHE A 83 2.63 -6.15 13.15
CA PHE A 83 3.74 -6.86 12.52
C PHE A 83 4.67 -5.89 11.76
N LEU A 84 4.10 -5.02 10.95
CA LEU A 84 4.89 -4.08 10.14
C LEU A 84 5.57 -3.03 11.02
N LYS A 85 4.90 -2.51 12.05
CA LYS A 85 5.52 -1.59 13.01
C LYS A 85 6.71 -2.21 13.71
N SER A 86 6.61 -3.50 14.10
CA SER A 86 7.71 -4.21 14.77
C SER A 86 8.90 -4.43 13.83
N ASN A 87 8.71 -4.28 12.53
CA ASN A 87 9.77 -4.39 11.52
C ASN A 87 10.23 -3.01 11.01
N GLY A 88 9.91 -1.95 11.72
CA GLY A 88 10.43 -0.61 11.42
C GLY A 88 9.68 0.14 10.32
N ILE A 89 8.48 -0.31 9.97
CA ILE A 89 7.67 0.36 8.95
C ILE A 89 6.78 1.42 9.62
N ASN A 90 6.65 2.57 8.99
CA ASN A 90 5.69 3.59 9.37
C ASN A 90 4.31 3.18 8.88
N VAL A 91 3.43 2.80 9.79
CA VAL A 91 2.10 2.29 9.46
C VAL A 91 1.03 3.10 10.16
N ILE A 92 -0.03 3.41 9.42
CA ILE A 92 -1.25 4.01 9.98
C ILE A 92 -2.37 3.00 9.84
N ASN A 93 -3.09 2.74 10.93
CA ASN A 93 -4.32 1.97 10.88
C ASN A 93 -5.43 2.88 10.34
N VAL A 94 -6.04 2.49 9.22
CA VAL A 94 -7.06 3.30 8.56
C VAL A 94 -8.27 3.54 9.47
N ASN A 95 -8.53 2.64 10.41
CA ASN A 95 -9.63 2.77 11.37
C ASN A 95 -9.40 3.91 12.38
N GLU A 96 -8.16 4.31 12.58
CA GLU A 96 -7.80 5.44 13.45
C GLU A 96 -7.90 6.80 12.75
N MET A 97 -8.14 6.80 11.44
CA MET A 97 -8.25 8.00 10.61
C MET A 97 -9.68 8.56 10.57
N LYS A 98 -10.61 7.87 11.19
CA LYS A 98 -12.03 8.26 11.18
C LYS A 98 -12.34 9.30 12.26
#